data_bc6e19fc3e7b22e366fa749fa07bc21e
#
_entry.id   bc6e19fc3e7b22e366fa749fa07bc21e
#
_cell.length_a   1.000
_cell.length_b   1.000
_cell.length_c   1.000
_cell.angle_alpha   90.00
_cell.angle_beta   90.00
_cell.angle_gamma   90.00
#
_symmetry.space_group_name_H-M   'P 1'
#
loop_
_entity.id
_entity.type
_entity.pdbx_description
1 polymer ?
#
loop_
_entity_poly.entity_id
_entity_poly.type
_entity_poly.pdbx_seq_one_letter_code
_entity_poly.pdbx_strand_id
1 'polypeptide(L)'
;NALYLAGGPTGTGSLRKIEVYRQGEKVGTLDAYSYLVSGDAQPITLQDQDVILVNPYQNRVKARGEVKRPAMYETVDGETLADLTEFFGGFTESAYSDNITIRRNKGSFRSVTSVDRGDFDSVKIQSGDELEVKAISNVFLDRVTIEGAVLQPGEYAYEEGLTLSQVVEKAGGLRGD
;
A
#
# COMPACT_ATOMS: atom_id res chain seq x y z
N ASN A 1 1.01 -1.57 -27.09
CA ASN A 1 2.10 -0.85 -27.79
C ASN A 1 1.66 0.52 -28.33
N ALA A 2 0.42 0.68 -28.92
CA ALA A 2 -0.03 1.94 -29.51
C ALA A 2 -0.05 3.10 -28.51
N LEU A 3 -0.57 2.86 -27.29
CA LEU A 3 -0.61 3.85 -26.21
C LEU A 3 0.81 4.31 -25.79
N TYR A 4 1.75 3.36 -25.72
CA TYR A 4 3.16 3.67 -25.42
C TYR A 4 3.80 4.53 -26.51
N LEU A 5 3.53 4.21 -27.78
CA LEU A 5 4.03 5.00 -28.93
C LEU A 5 3.46 6.43 -28.97
N ALA A 6 2.25 6.62 -28.44
CA ALA A 6 1.60 7.92 -28.30
C ALA A 6 2.07 8.72 -27.06
N GLY A 7 3.03 8.20 -26.28
CA GLY A 7 3.52 8.85 -25.05
C GLY A 7 2.69 8.58 -23.79
N GLY A 8 1.72 7.69 -23.86
CA GLY A 8 0.86 7.32 -22.72
C GLY A 8 -0.27 8.31 -22.45
N PRO A 9 -1.11 8.03 -21.42
CA PRO A 9 -2.15 8.96 -20.97
C PRO A 9 -1.55 10.22 -20.36
N THR A 10 -2.25 11.33 -20.49
CA THR A 10 -1.92 12.56 -19.76
C THR A 10 -2.17 12.39 -18.26
N GLY A 11 -1.73 13.37 -17.43
CA GLY A 11 -1.97 13.33 -15.97
C GLY A 11 -3.44 13.25 -15.55
N THR A 12 -4.37 13.59 -16.44
CA THR A 12 -5.82 13.48 -16.25
C THR A 12 -6.45 12.29 -16.98
N GLY A 13 -5.68 11.57 -17.80
CA GLY A 13 -6.15 10.40 -18.53
C GLY A 13 -6.28 9.18 -17.63
N SER A 14 -7.33 8.38 -17.88
CA SER A 14 -7.57 7.13 -17.17
C SER A 14 -6.66 6.02 -17.69
N LEU A 15 -6.11 5.23 -16.76
CA LEU A 15 -5.45 3.96 -17.05
C LEU A 15 -6.43 2.77 -16.99
N ARG A 16 -7.66 3.02 -16.51
CA ARG A 16 -8.67 1.99 -16.27
C ARG A 16 -9.81 2.00 -17.28
N LYS A 17 -9.93 3.07 -18.07
CA LYS A 17 -10.98 3.23 -19.07
C LYS A 17 -10.41 3.73 -20.39
N ILE A 18 -9.68 2.85 -21.07
CA ILE A 18 -9.14 3.08 -22.40
C ILE A 18 -10.02 2.32 -23.39
N GLU A 19 -10.78 3.04 -24.19
CA GLU A 19 -11.76 2.47 -25.10
C GLU A 19 -11.24 2.46 -26.53
N VAL A 20 -11.58 1.41 -27.27
CA VAL A 20 -11.27 1.30 -28.69
C VAL A 20 -12.56 1.31 -29.49
N TYR A 21 -12.60 2.18 -30.47
CA TYR A 21 -13.74 2.34 -31.38
C TYR A 21 -13.32 2.00 -32.79
N ARG A 22 -14.17 1.30 -33.50
CA ARG A 22 -14.05 0.92 -34.91
C ARG A 22 -15.30 1.33 -35.65
N GLN A 23 -15.15 2.17 -36.69
CA GLN A 23 -16.30 2.69 -37.48
C GLN A 23 -17.40 3.33 -36.61
N GLY A 24 -17.03 3.93 -35.49
CA GLY A 24 -17.95 4.56 -34.55
C GLY A 24 -18.54 3.64 -33.47
N GLU A 25 -18.32 2.34 -33.56
CA GLU A 25 -18.76 1.37 -32.55
C GLU A 25 -17.66 1.00 -31.58
N LYS A 26 -17.99 0.84 -30.29
CA LYS A 26 -17.02 0.42 -29.26
C LYS A 26 -16.73 -1.07 -29.39
N VAL A 27 -15.48 -1.42 -29.72
CA VAL A 27 -15.01 -2.80 -29.85
C VAL A 27 -14.43 -3.36 -28.57
N GLY A 28 -14.02 -2.52 -27.62
CA GLY A 28 -13.51 -2.99 -26.33
C GLY A 28 -13.06 -1.86 -25.40
N THR A 29 -12.81 -2.26 -24.18
CA THR A 29 -12.22 -1.39 -23.13
C THR A 29 -11.02 -2.10 -22.54
N LEU A 30 -9.91 -1.40 -22.39
CA LEU A 30 -8.71 -1.87 -21.72
C LEU A 30 -8.63 -1.21 -20.32
N ASP A 31 -8.47 -2.05 -19.31
CA ASP A 31 -8.06 -1.66 -17.97
C ASP A 31 -6.59 -2.07 -17.78
N ALA A 32 -5.69 -1.07 -17.69
CA ALA A 32 -4.28 -1.33 -17.53
C ALA A 32 -3.93 -1.88 -16.14
N TYR A 33 -4.78 -1.67 -15.13
CA TYR A 33 -4.56 -2.20 -13.78
C TYR A 33 -4.72 -3.71 -13.75
N SER A 34 -5.73 -4.26 -14.42
CA SER A 34 -5.88 -5.70 -14.57
C SER A 34 -4.61 -6.34 -15.15
N TYR A 35 -4.02 -5.69 -16.15
CA TYR A 35 -2.77 -6.15 -16.72
C TYR A 35 -1.59 -6.07 -15.73
N LEU A 36 -1.49 -4.97 -14.97
CA LEU A 36 -0.38 -4.74 -14.03
C LEU A 36 -0.46 -5.64 -12.79
N VAL A 37 -1.65 -5.99 -12.35
CA VAL A 37 -1.88 -6.78 -11.12
C VAL A 37 -1.89 -8.27 -11.43
N SER A 38 -2.66 -8.71 -12.42
CA SER A 38 -2.87 -10.13 -12.71
C SER A 38 -2.13 -10.63 -13.96
N GLY A 39 -1.58 -9.74 -14.78
CA GLY A 39 -1.04 -10.07 -16.09
C GLY A 39 -2.12 -10.41 -17.12
N ASP A 40 -3.39 -10.33 -16.74
CA ASP A 40 -4.52 -10.69 -17.57
C ASP A 40 -5.02 -9.47 -18.33
N ALA A 41 -4.65 -9.36 -19.58
CA ALA A 41 -5.23 -8.40 -20.51
C ALA A 41 -5.84 -9.15 -21.69
N GLN A 42 -7.11 -8.94 -21.92
CA GLN A 42 -7.73 -9.33 -23.19
C GLN A 42 -7.13 -8.44 -24.30
N PRO A 43 -6.24 -8.98 -25.16
CA PRO A 43 -5.60 -8.16 -26.17
C PRO A 43 -6.64 -7.72 -27.20
N ILE A 44 -6.79 -6.41 -27.36
CA ILE A 44 -7.60 -5.84 -28.46
C ILE A 44 -6.68 -5.70 -29.66
N THR A 45 -6.94 -6.50 -30.70
CA THR A 45 -6.24 -6.38 -31.97
C THR A 45 -6.72 -5.13 -32.70
N LEU A 46 -5.82 -4.16 -32.88
CA LEU A 46 -6.12 -2.92 -33.57
C LEU A 46 -6.15 -3.13 -35.10
N GLN A 47 -7.00 -2.39 -35.75
CA GLN A 47 -7.11 -2.31 -37.22
C GLN A 47 -6.89 -0.87 -37.69
N ASP A 48 -6.72 -0.71 -39.00
CA ASP A 48 -6.64 0.60 -39.62
C ASP A 48 -7.90 1.42 -39.31
N GLN A 49 -7.74 2.72 -39.03
CA GLN A 49 -8.77 3.68 -38.65
C GLN A 49 -9.46 3.41 -37.29
N ASP A 50 -8.95 2.50 -36.43
CA ASP A 50 -9.42 2.41 -35.07
C ASP A 50 -9.07 3.70 -34.29
N VAL A 51 -10.01 4.15 -33.47
CA VAL A 51 -9.84 5.28 -32.58
C VAL A 51 -9.66 4.79 -31.15
N ILE A 52 -8.53 5.14 -30.52
CA ILE A 52 -8.28 4.87 -29.10
C ILE A 52 -8.66 6.09 -28.30
N LEU A 53 -9.69 5.97 -27.45
CA LEU A 53 -10.16 7.04 -26.60
C LEU A 53 -9.70 6.77 -25.15
N VAL A 54 -8.89 7.69 -24.62
CA VAL A 54 -8.48 7.72 -23.22
C VAL A 54 -9.37 8.72 -22.49
N ASN A 55 -10.32 8.22 -21.74
CA ASN A 55 -11.23 9.05 -20.95
C ASN A 55 -10.49 9.70 -19.78
N PRO A 56 -10.99 10.81 -19.19
CA PRO A 56 -10.50 11.30 -17.90
C PRO A 56 -10.74 10.25 -16.80
N TYR A 57 -9.86 10.23 -15.80
CA TYR A 57 -10.07 9.40 -14.61
C TYR A 57 -11.33 9.85 -13.85
N GLN A 58 -12.00 8.90 -13.18
CA GLN A 58 -13.20 9.20 -12.38
C GLN A 58 -12.85 9.36 -10.90
N ASN A 59 -12.22 8.40 -10.31
CA ASN A 59 -11.89 8.36 -8.91
C ASN A 59 -10.39 8.18 -8.72
N ARG A 60 -9.82 8.90 -7.76
CA ARG A 60 -8.43 8.71 -7.32
C ARG A 60 -8.33 8.70 -5.81
N VAL A 61 -7.45 7.84 -5.33
CA VAL A 61 -7.13 7.69 -3.92
C VAL A 61 -5.63 7.72 -3.74
N LYS A 62 -5.18 8.13 -2.56
CA LYS A 62 -3.76 8.19 -2.22
C LYS A 62 -3.43 7.10 -1.22
N ALA A 63 -2.45 6.26 -1.53
CA ALA A 63 -1.87 5.32 -0.58
C ALA A 63 -0.48 5.81 -0.13
N ARG A 64 -0.22 5.81 1.17
CA ARG A 64 1.03 6.26 1.77
C ARG A 64 1.41 5.46 3.03
N GLY A 65 2.60 5.71 3.55
CA GLY A 65 3.18 5.00 4.68
C GLY A 65 3.81 3.67 4.26
N GLU A 66 3.67 2.66 5.08
CA GLU A 66 4.33 1.37 4.94
C GLU A 66 3.64 0.45 3.91
N VAL A 67 3.51 0.94 2.68
CA VAL A 67 3.04 0.20 1.52
C VAL A 67 4.17 0.05 0.51
N LYS A 68 4.23 -1.04 -0.22
CA LYS A 68 5.33 -1.31 -1.17
C LYS A 68 5.42 -0.29 -2.30
N ARG A 69 4.29 0.25 -2.74
CA ARG A 69 4.22 1.25 -3.82
C ARG A 69 3.34 2.42 -3.40
N PRO A 70 3.87 3.39 -2.62
CA PRO A 70 3.11 4.58 -2.25
C PRO A 70 2.88 5.46 -3.49
N ALA A 71 1.61 5.71 -3.83
CA ALA A 71 1.23 6.48 -5.01
C ALA A 71 -0.23 6.96 -4.95
N MET A 72 -0.62 7.69 -6.01
CA MET A 72 -2.02 7.93 -6.35
C MET A 72 -2.52 6.78 -7.22
N TYR A 73 -3.64 6.18 -6.84
CA TYR A 73 -4.28 5.09 -7.56
C TYR A 73 -5.61 5.52 -8.11
N GLU A 74 -5.89 5.13 -9.35
CA GLU A 74 -7.21 5.27 -9.94
C GLU A 74 -8.07 4.10 -9.49
N THR A 75 -9.28 4.39 -9.04
CA THR A 75 -10.25 3.38 -8.62
C THR A 75 -11.53 3.47 -9.42
N VAL A 76 -12.25 2.37 -9.51
CA VAL A 76 -13.60 2.30 -10.08
C VAL A 76 -14.62 2.07 -8.98
N ASP A 77 -15.89 2.42 -9.27
CA ASP A 77 -16.95 2.29 -8.29
C ASP A 77 -17.13 0.84 -7.83
N GLY A 78 -17.21 0.67 -6.52
CA GLY A 78 -17.42 -0.62 -5.89
C GLY A 78 -16.16 -1.32 -5.43
N GLU A 79 -14.97 -0.86 -5.83
CA GLU A 79 -13.70 -1.40 -5.33
C GLU A 79 -13.54 -1.21 -3.83
N THR A 80 -12.90 -2.19 -3.22
CA THR A 80 -12.71 -2.30 -1.78
C THR A 80 -11.30 -1.93 -1.38
N LEU A 81 -11.07 -1.84 -0.08
CA LEU A 81 -9.74 -1.64 0.46
C LEU A 81 -8.82 -2.85 0.16
N ALA A 82 -9.39 -4.07 0.07
CA ALA A 82 -8.63 -5.25 -0.32
C ALA A 82 -8.10 -5.14 -1.75
N ASP A 83 -8.96 -4.76 -2.72
CA ASP A 83 -8.55 -4.54 -4.11
C ASP A 83 -7.42 -3.52 -4.21
N LEU A 84 -7.54 -2.41 -3.46
CA LEU A 84 -6.50 -1.38 -3.45
C LEU A 84 -5.19 -1.88 -2.84
N THR A 85 -5.26 -2.81 -1.88
CA THR A 85 -4.09 -3.46 -1.29
C THR A 85 -3.29 -4.23 -2.35
N GLU A 86 -3.94 -4.85 -3.30
CA GLU A 86 -3.29 -5.51 -4.43
C GLU A 86 -2.61 -4.49 -5.36
N PHE A 87 -3.25 -3.35 -5.62
CA PHE A 87 -2.69 -2.32 -6.50
C PHE A 87 -1.38 -1.74 -5.97
N PHE A 88 -1.27 -1.48 -4.68
CA PHE A 88 0.00 -1.02 -4.10
C PHE A 88 0.98 -2.16 -3.76
N GLY A 89 0.63 -3.40 -4.06
CA GLY A 89 1.52 -4.57 -3.94
C GLY A 89 1.71 -5.08 -2.53
N GLY A 90 0.79 -4.76 -1.61
CA GLY A 90 0.85 -5.14 -0.21
C GLY A 90 1.72 -4.21 0.65
N PHE A 91 2.08 -4.69 1.82
CA PHE A 91 2.73 -3.96 2.89
C PHE A 91 4.24 -4.18 2.90
N THR A 92 4.99 -3.22 3.47
CA THR A 92 6.41 -3.41 3.78
C THR A 92 6.57 -4.32 5.00
N GLU A 93 7.79 -4.76 5.26
CA GLU A 93 8.13 -5.59 6.43
C GLU A 93 7.99 -4.80 7.74
N SER A 94 8.07 -3.47 7.67
CA SER A 94 7.90 -2.58 8.83
C SER A 94 6.46 -2.12 9.03
N ALA A 95 5.51 -2.60 8.22
CA ALA A 95 4.13 -2.17 8.28
C ALA A 95 3.38 -2.75 9.49
N TYR A 96 2.65 -1.91 10.20
CA TYR A 96 1.58 -2.38 11.07
C TYR A 96 0.34 -2.68 10.21
N SER A 97 0.29 -3.92 9.70
CA SER A 97 -0.65 -4.36 8.66
C SER A 97 -2.03 -4.78 9.19
N ASP A 98 -2.26 -4.72 10.51
CA ASP A 98 -3.53 -5.13 11.11
C ASP A 98 -4.64 -4.11 10.91
N ASN A 99 -4.28 -2.86 10.62
CA ASN A 99 -5.25 -1.84 10.25
C ASN A 99 -4.68 -0.81 9.27
N ILE A 100 -5.60 -0.14 8.55
CA ILE A 100 -5.31 1.00 7.68
C ILE A 100 -6.14 2.19 8.16
N THR A 101 -5.51 3.35 8.26
CA THR A 101 -6.21 4.60 8.55
C THR A 101 -6.65 5.23 7.25
N ILE A 102 -7.95 5.49 7.12
CA ILE A 102 -8.55 6.19 5.98
C ILE A 102 -8.92 7.60 6.41
N ARG A 103 -8.44 8.60 5.68
CA ARG A 103 -8.92 9.98 5.76
C ARG A 103 -9.84 10.25 4.57
N ARG A 104 -11.09 10.58 4.85
CA ARG A 104 -12.16 10.76 3.86
C ARG A 104 -12.78 12.13 3.98
N ASN A 105 -13.05 12.78 2.86
CA ASN A 105 -13.80 14.02 2.83
C ASN A 105 -15.31 13.72 3.07
N LYS A 106 -15.92 14.42 4.02
CA LYS A 106 -17.34 14.29 4.36
C LYS A 106 -17.99 15.67 4.42
N GLY A 107 -18.50 16.10 3.28
CA GLY A 107 -19.00 17.48 3.13
C GLY A 107 -17.90 18.51 3.38
N SER A 108 -18.09 19.39 4.36
CA SER A 108 -17.10 20.43 4.74
C SER A 108 -16.04 19.94 5.73
N PHE A 109 -16.07 18.68 6.13
CA PHE A 109 -15.17 18.11 7.14
C PHE A 109 -14.37 16.95 6.57
N ARG A 110 -13.35 16.53 7.32
CA ARG A 110 -12.63 15.28 7.08
C ARG A 110 -12.89 14.30 8.20
N SER A 111 -13.25 13.07 7.86
CA SER A 111 -13.35 11.97 8.80
C SER A 111 -12.06 11.16 8.79
N VAL A 112 -11.71 10.60 9.93
CA VAL A 112 -10.63 9.62 10.08
C VAL A 112 -11.24 8.34 10.62
N THR A 113 -11.00 7.24 9.93
CA THR A 113 -11.51 5.93 10.29
C THR A 113 -10.34 4.94 10.25
N SER A 114 -10.23 4.09 11.26
CA SER A 114 -9.34 2.94 11.24
C SER A 114 -10.14 1.73 10.79
N VAL A 115 -9.62 0.98 9.83
CA VAL A 115 -10.24 -0.22 9.29
C VAL A 115 -9.34 -1.38 9.60
N ASP A 116 -9.87 -2.38 10.29
CA ASP A 116 -9.14 -3.59 10.64
C ASP A 116 -9.02 -4.53 9.42
N ARG A 117 -7.96 -5.32 9.38
CA ARG A 117 -7.64 -6.17 8.24
C ARG A 117 -8.78 -7.12 7.83
N GLY A 118 -9.54 -7.60 8.81
CA GLY A 118 -10.71 -8.47 8.56
C GLY A 118 -11.85 -7.81 7.81
N ASP A 119 -11.87 -6.46 7.76
CA ASP A 119 -12.94 -5.68 7.13
C ASP A 119 -12.55 -5.10 5.75
N PHE A 120 -11.34 -5.37 5.27
CA PHE A 120 -10.84 -4.79 4.01
C PHE A 120 -11.73 -5.12 2.80
N ASP A 121 -12.28 -6.32 2.74
CA ASP A 121 -13.19 -6.74 1.66
C ASP A 121 -14.54 -6.05 1.70
N SER A 122 -14.96 -5.53 2.85
CA SER A 122 -16.27 -4.90 3.07
C SER A 122 -16.24 -3.39 2.89
N VAL A 123 -15.07 -2.76 3.07
CA VAL A 123 -14.93 -1.30 3.03
C VAL A 123 -14.67 -0.81 1.62
N LYS A 124 -15.68 -0.11 1.06
CA LYS A 124 -15.57 0.52 -0.26
C LYS A 124 -14.77 1.80 -0.21
N ILE A 125 -13.88 1.94 -1.19
CA ILE A 125 -13.07 3.13 -1.38
C ILE A 125 -13.88 4.21 -2.09
N GLN A 126 -13.61 5.47 -1.74
CA GLN A 126 -14.25 6.63 -2.35
C GLN A 126 -13.20 7.60 -2.92
N SER A 127 -13.60 8.35 -3.94
CA SER A 127 -12.72 9.35 -4.54
C SER A 127 -12.24 10.36 -3.50
N GLY A 128 -10.95 10.63 -3.50
CA GLY A 128 -10.31 11.54 -2.56
C GLY A 128 -9.93 10.93 -1.22
N ASP A 129 -10.13 9.62 -1.03
CA ASP A 129 -9.63 8.92 0.15
C ASP A 129 -8.09 8.97 0.20
N GLU A 130 -7.58 9.19 1.40
CA GLU A 130 -6.17 9.10 1.71
C GLU A 130 -5.96 7.98 2.72
N LEU A 131 -5.27 6.93 2.28
CA LEU A 131 -4.95 5.75 3.08
C LEU A 131 -3.55 5.86 3.65
N GLU A 132 -3.42 5.55 4.91
CA GLU A 132 -2.14 5.55 5.61
C GLU A 132 -1.94 4.24 6.35
N VAL A 133 -0.87 3.55 5.99
CA VAL A 133 -0.37 2.38 6.72
C VAL A 133 0.76 2.83 7.63
N LYS A 134 0.60 2.63 8.94
CA LYS A 134 1.60 3.01 9.93
C LYS A 134 2.72 1.97 9.98
N ALA A 135 3.90 2.41 10.42
CA ALA A 135 4.96 1.49 10.80
C ALA A 135 4.63 0.80 12.13
N ILE A 136 5.17 -0.40 12.34
CA ILE A 136 5.25 -1.02 13.67
C ILE A 136 6.02 -0.10 14.61
N SER A 137 5.73 -0.21 15.90
CA SER A 137 6.46 0.58 16.90
C SER A 137 7.93 0.17 16.95
N ASN A 138 8.82 1.14 17.02
CA ASN A 138 10.25 0.89 17.28
C ASN A 138 10.53 0.55 18.75
N VAL A 139 9.50 0.39 19.56
CA VAL A 139 9.65 -0.05 20.95
C VAL A 139 9.90 -1.54 20.97
N PHE A 140 11.09 -1.92 21.39
CA PHE A 140 11.38 -3.32 21.66
C PHE A 140 10.74 -3.71 23.01
N LEU A 141 9.91 -4.72 22.97
CA LEU A 141 9.37 -5.36 24.17
C LEU A 141 10.35 -6.44 24.66
N ASP A 142 10.16 -6.87 25.88
CA ASP A 142 10.90 -7.99 26.47
C ASP A 142 12.42 -7.83 26.38
N ARG A 143 12.95 -6.65 26.76
CA ARG A 143 14.36 -6.38 26.82
C ARG A 143 14.79 -5.76 28.15
N VAL A 144 16.01 -6.07 28.53
CA VAL A 144 16.76 -5.41 29.59
C VAL A 144 18.03 -4.83 29.01
N THR A 145 18.32 -3.57 29.31
CA THR A 145 19.56 -2.92 28.87
C THR A 145 20.55 -2.92 30.04
N ILE A 146 21.78 -3.37 29.81
CA ILE A 146 22.87 -3.27 30.77
C ILE A 146 23.95 -2.37 30.19
N GLU A 147 24.32 -1.37 31.00
CA GLU A 147 25.32 -0.37 30.64
C GLU A 147 26.39 -0.28 31.75
N GLY A 148 27.52 0.34 31.43
CA GLY A 148 28.58 0.57 32.38
C GLY A 148 29.71 -0.45 32.33
N ALA A 149 30.32 -0.78 33.48
CA ALA A 149 31.52 -1.59 33.59
C ALA A 149 31.24 -3.10 33.52
N VAL A 150 30.62 -3.55 32.42
CA VAL A 150 30.45 -4.97 32.07
C VAL A 150 31.24 -5.28 30.81
N LEU A 151 31.55 -6.56 30.56
CA LEU A 151 32.35 -6.96 29.41
C LEU A 151 31.59 -6.74 28.10
N GLN A 152 30.29 -7.00 28.07
CA GLN A 152 29.43 -6.82 26.88
C GLN A 152 28.20 -5.99 27.25
N PRO A 153 28.31 -4.65 27.29
CA PRO A 153 27.15 -3.79 27.48
C PRO A 153 26.23 -3.88 26.25
N GLY A 154 24.91 -3.81 26.47
CA GLY A 154 23.95 -3.91 25.39
C GLY A 154 22.55 -4.32 25.86
N GLU A 155 21.74 -4.76 24.90
CA GLU A 155 20.38 -5.22 25.13
C GLU A 155 20.32 -6.73 25.21
N TYR A 156 19.60 -7.24 26.19
CA TYR A 156 19.42 -8.66 26.46
C TYR A 156 17.92 -8.97 26.51
N ALA A 157 17.53 -10.15 26.08
CA ALA A 157 16.16 -10.59 26.18
C ALA A 157 15.72 -10.68 27.66
N TYR A 158 14.55 -10.11 27.93
CA TYR A 158 13.89 -10.28 29.23
C TYR A 158 13.05 -11.55 29.21
N GLU A 159 13.15 -12.30 30.25
CA GLU A 159 12.29 -13.47 30.54
C GLU A 159 11.74 -13.30 31.95
N GLU A 160 10.52 -13.77 32.20
CA GLU A 160 9.92 -13.69 33.53
C GLU A 160 10.79 -14.41 34.57
N GLY A 161 11.13 -13.71 35.66
CA GLY A 161 12.04 -14.22 36.69
C GLY A 161 13.54 -13.96 36.42
N LEU A 162 13.90 -13.27 35.34
CA LEU A 162 15.27 -12.89 35.04
C LEU A 162 15.83 -11.99 36.19
N THR A 163 16.92 -12.43 36.79
CA THR A 163 17.59 -11.69 37.88
C THR A 163 18.75 -10.83 37.38
N LEU A 164 19.12 -9.82 38.18
CA LEU A 164 20.28 -8.96 37.88
C LEU A 164 21.57 -9.80 37.69
N SER A 165 21.79 -10.79 38.56
CA SER A 165 22.98 -11.65 38.48
C SER A 165 23.06 -12.39 37.14
N GLN A 166 21.94 -12.89 36.66
CA GLN A 166 21.86 -13.58 35.36
C GLN A 166 22.11 -12.63 34.19
N VAL A 167 21.62 -11.38 34.27
CA VAL A 167 21.89 -10.37 33.21
C VAL A 167 23.38 -10.02 33.20
N VAL A 168 24.01 -9.82 34.35
CA VAL A 168 25.45 -9.57 34.48
C VAL A 168 26.25 -10.75 33.95
N GLU A 169 25.85 -11.97 34.23
CA GLU A 169 26.50 -13.19 33.71
C GLU A 169 26.37 -13.30 32.17
N LYS A 170 25.16 -13.05 31.63
CA LYS A 170 24.95 -12.96 30.19
C LYS A 170 25.80 -11.88 29.54
N ALA A 171 26.09 -10.78 30.24
CA ALA A 171 26.97 -9.70 29.81
C ALA A 171 28.48 -10.03 29.97
N GLY A 172 28.81 -11.28 30.31
CA GLY A 172 30.19 -11.73 30.49
C GLY A 172 30.81 -11.38 31.83
N GLY A 173 30.03 -10.81 32.77
CA GLY A 173 30.48 -10.38 34.07
C GLY A 173 30.89 -8.90 34.11
N LEU A 174 31.36 -8.48 35.29
CA LEU A 174 31.89 -7.15 35.49
C LEU A 174 33.27 -7.01 34.88
N ARG A 175 33.55 -5.87 34.29
CA ARG A 175 34.87 -5.52 33.79
C ARG A 175 35.77 -5.27 34.99
N GLY A 176 36.74 -6.14 35.18
CA GLY A 176 37.83 -5.90 36.15
C GLY A 176 38.79 -4.84 35.59
N ASP A 177 39.19 -3.94 36.41
CA ASP A 177 40.26 -2.97 36.09
C ASP A 177 41.64 -3.69 36.00
#